data_1fefd93bdbe21b7bc85a30a84ae1aee7
#
_entry.id   1fefd93bdbe21b7bc85a30a84ae1aee7
#
_cell.length_a   1.000
_cell.length_b   1.000
_cell.length_c   1.000
_cell.angle_alpha   90.00
_cell.angle_beta   90.00
_cell.angle_gamma   90.00
#
_symmetry.space_group_name_H-M   'P 1'
#
loop_
_entity.id
_entity.type
_entity.pdbx_description
1 polymer ?
#
loop_
_entity_poly.entity_id
_entity_poly.type
_entity_poly.pdbx_seq_one_letter_code
_entity_poly.pdbx_strand_id
1 'polypeptide(L)'
;MKYPFPAAYLAFLAFLALLAGPANAQQSSTDMADDSMIAATIKAGLLDNRNTSGTRINVDSYQGVVQLSGFARSDGERTVATKVAESVPGVKKVVNSVAVAPATSLSTKLDDSLVTGKVKAALMDAADVKSLQINVETHDGVTQLAGLVASEAMKDKAGQITAGIDGVKRVDNVLVVKPR
;
A
#
# COMPACT_ATOMS: atom_id res chain seq x y z
N MET A 1 -67.14 21.09 -5.52
CA MET A 1 -66.05 22.01 -5.85
C MET A 1 -64.85 21.20 -6.27
N LYS A 2 -64.53 21.18 -7.56
CA LYS A 2 -63.39 20.46 -8.16
C LYS A 2 -62.24 21.45 -8.31
N TYR A 3 -61.17 21.25 -7.64
CA TYR A 3 -59.93 22.01 -7.90
C TYR A 3 -59.05 21.21 -8.89
N PRO A 4 -58.75 21.75 -10.07
CA PRO A 4 -57.79 21.13 -10.98
C PRO A 4 -56.36 21.48 -10.49
N PHE A 5 -55.56 20.46 -10.23
CA PHE A 5 -54.13 20.64 -9.99
C PHE A 5 -53.45 21.04 -11.33
N PRO A 6 -52.63 22.12 -11.36
CA PRO A 6 -51.96 22.51 -12.61
C PRO A 6 -50.88 21.50 -12.99
N ALA A 7 -50.87 21.15 -14.28
CA ALA A 7 -49.95 20.21 -14.92
C ALA A 7 -48.44 20.56 -14.78
N ALA A 8 -48.12 21.68 -14.15
CA ALA A 8 -46.73 22.13 -13.90
C ALA A 8 -46.02 21.36 -12.80
N TYR A 9 -46.73 20.63 -11.89
CA TYR A 9 -46.14 19.90 -10.80
C TYR A 9 -45.55 18.54 -11.21
N LEU A 10 -46.02 17.96 -12.31
CA LEU A 10 -45.51 16.68 -12.82
C LEU A 10 -44.17 16.81 -13.59
N ALA A 11 -43.85 18.00 -14.10
CA ALA A 11 -42.58 18.25 -14.79
C ALA A 11 -41.40 18.45 -13.82
N PHE A 12 -41.65 18.85 -12.56
CA PHE A 12 -40.62 19.11 -11.58
C PHE A 12 -40.09 17.84 -10.88
N LEU A 13 -40.92 16.80 -10.80
CA LEU A 13 -40.52 15.51 -10.23
C LEU A 13 -39.73 14.64 -11.22
N ALA A 14 -39.90 14.87 -12.54
CA ALA A 14 -39.13 14.14 -13.56
C ALA A 14 -37.68 14.68 -13.74
N PHE A 15 -37.44 15.96 -13.35
CA PHE A 15 -36.11 16.57 -13.49
C PHE A 15 -35.18 16.23 -12.32
N LEU A 16 -35.71 15.79 -11.16
CA LEU A 16 -34.89 15.41 -10.00
C LEU A 16 -34.32 13.98 -10.09
N ALA A 17 -34.85 13.15 -11.03
CA ALA A 17 -34.38 11.78 -11.23
C ALA A 17 -33.16 11.67 -12.17
N LEU A 18 -32.75 12.76 -12.84
CA LEU A 18 -31.64 12.73 -13.82
C LEU A 18 -30.30 13.15 -13.23
N LEU A 19 -30.22 13.45 -11.93
CA LEU A 19 -28.98 13.81 -11.21
C LEU A 19 -28.40 12.66 -10.38
N ALA A 20 -28.98 11.46 -10.49
CA ALA A 20 -28.35 10.25 -9.99
C ALA A 20 -27.30 9.76 -11.01
N GLY A 21 -26.17 10.45 -11.09
CA GLY A 21 -24.96 9.93 -11.72
C GLY A 21 -24.51 8.66 -10.98
N PRO A 22 -23.73 7.77 -11.62
CA PRO A 22 -23.38 6.49 -11.03
C PRO A 22 -22.62 6.70 -9.71
N ALA A 23 -23.24 6.33 -8.60
CA ALA A 23 -22.70 6.42 -7.25
C ALA A 23 -21.36 5.67 -7.06
N ASN A 24 -20.98 4.81 -8.00
CA ASN A 24 -19.79 3.99 -7.92
C ASN A 24 -18.46 4.73 -8.21
N ALA A 25 -18.48 5.84 -8.97
CA ALA A 25 -17.24 6.59 -9.26
C ALA A 25 -16.84 7.51 -8.10
N GLN A 26 -17.80 7.96 -7.31
CA GLN A 26 -17.59 8.87 -6.19
C GLN A 26 -17.11 8.12 -4.94
N GLN A 27 -17.58 6.89 -4.77
CA GLN A 27 -17.19 6.02 -3.65
C GLN A 27 -15.71 5.59 -3.76
N SER A 28 -15.22 5.28 -4.96
CA SER A 28 -13.82 4.89 -5.15
C SER A 28 -12.83 6.03 -4.90
N SER A 29 -13.18 7.27 -5.18
CA SER A 29 -12.32 8.44 -4.91
C SER A 29 -12.26 8.78 -3.43
N THR A 30 -13.35 8.60 -2.69
CA THR A 30 -13.41 8.79 -1.24
C THR A 30 -12.60 7.70 -0.53
N ASP A 31 -12.79 6.45 -0.92
CA ASP A 31 -12.04 5.32 -0.35
C ASP A 31 -10.52 5.47 -0.57
N MET A 32 -10.09 5.95 -1.74
CA MET A 32 -8.65 6.20 -2.01
C MET A 32 -8.10 7.36 -1.18
N ALA A 33 -8.88 8.42 -0.94
CA ALA A 33 -8.49 9.53 -0.09
C ALA A 33 -8.37 9.07 1.37
N ASP A 34 -9.31 8.27 1.85
CA ASP A 34 -9.31 7.70 3.20
C ASP A 34 -8.12 6.77 3.40
N ASP A 35 -7.79 5.90 2.44
CA ASP A 35 -6.63 5.02 2.51
C ASP A 35 -5.31 5.79 2.54
N SER A 36 -5.19 6.87 1.76
CA SER A 36 -4.01 7.73 1.79
C SER A 36 -3.84 8.43 3.13
N MET A 37 -4.93 8.87 3.75
CA MET A 37 -4.91 9.46 5.09
C MET A 37 -4.56 8.42 6.16
N ILE A 38 -5.11 7.22 6.09
CA ILE A 38 -4.77 6.10 6.99
C ILE A 38 -3.26 5.82 6.91
N ALA A 39 -2.72 5.63 5.71
CA ALA A 39 -1.30 5.34 5.53
C ALA A 39 -0.41 6.47 6.05
N ALA A 40 -0.75 7.74 5.77
CA ALA A 40 -0.02 8.90 6.25
C ALA A 40 -0.06 9.03 7.79
N THR A 41 -1.22 8.79 8.41
CA THR A 41 -1.39 8.85 9.86
C THR A 41 -0.58 7.76 10.55
N ILE A 42 -0.62 6.52 10.03
CA ILE A 42 0.20 5.43 10.55
C ILE A 42 1.68 5.77 10.42
N LYS A 43 2.11 6.26 9.25
CA LYS A 43 3.51 6.63 9.01
C LYS A 43 3.98 7.71 9.97
N ALA A 44 3.17 8.73 10.21
CA ALA A 44 3.47 9.77 11.20
C ALA A 44 3.60 9.19 12.61
N GLY A 45 2.66 8.32 13.02
CA GLY A 45 2.71 7.65 14.32
C GLY A 45 3.93 6.75 14.51
N LEU A 46 4.37 6.07 13.44
CA LEU A 46 5.60 5.27 13.46
C LEU A 46 6.86 6.15 13.58
N LEU A 47 6.88 7.32 12.95
CA LEU A 47 8.02 8.25 13.03
C LEU A 47 8.13 8.92 14.40
N ASP A 48 7.00 9.23 15.02
CA ASP A 48 6.93 9.86 16.35
C ASP A 48 7.23 8.86 17.48
N ASN A 49 7.06 7.58 17.25
CA ASN A 49 7.26 6.54 18.25
C ASN A 49 8.74 6.17 18.40
N ARG A 50 9.33 6.47 19.56
CA ARG A 50 10.75 6.21 19.86
C ARG A 50 11.16 4.73 19.81
N ASN A 51 10.20 3.83 19.89
CA ASN A 51 10.40 2.39 19.85
C ASN A 51 10.32 1.80 18.44
N THR A 52 10.15 2.64 17.40
CA THR A 52 10.12 2.21 16.02
C THR A 52 11.13 2.94 15.16
N SER A 53 11.65 2.25 14.14
CA SER A 53 12.43 2.86 13.04
C SER A 53 11.46 3.21 11.90
N GLY A 54 10.55 4.17 12.12
CA GLY A 54 9.50 4.51 11.20
C GLY A 54 9.96 4.79 9.75
N THR A 55 11.24 5.15 9.55
CA THR A 55 11.83 5.33 8.22
C THR A 55 12.06 4.02 7.47
N ARG A 56 12.17 2.88 8.16
CA ARG A 56 12.44 1.55 7.60
C ARG A 56 11.17 0.71 7.42
N ILE A 57 10.03 1.22 7.86
CA ILE A 57 8.73 0.55 7.76
C ILE A 57 7.88 1.30 6.75
N ASN A 58 7.48 0.61 5.69
CA ASN A 58 6.56 1.11 4.68
C ASN A 58 5.13 0.76 5.07
N VAL A 59 4.20 1.63 4.68
CA VAL A 59 2.77 1.51 4.99
C VAL A 59 1.98 1.68 3.70
N ASP A 60 1.24 0.66 3.34
CA ASP A 60 0.29 0.66 2.23
C ASP A 60 -1.11 0.41 2.78
N SER A 61 -2.11 1.13 2.28
CA SER A 61 -3.52 0.93 2.65
C SER A 61 -4.38 0.76 1.43
N TYR A 62 -5.36 -0.14 1.52
CA TYR A 62 -6.37 -0.37 0.50
C TYR A 62 -7.67 -0.82 1.15
N GLN A 63 -8.73 -0.03 1.02
CA GLN A 63 -10.05 -0.26 1.62
C GLN A 63 -10.01 -0.54 3.13
N GLY A 64 -9.08 0.12 3.84
CA GLY A 64 -8.85 -0.05 5.27
C GLY A 64 -8.03 -1.29 5.64
N VAL A 65 -7.55 -2.07 4.67
CA VAL A 65 -6.56 -3.12 4.90
C VAL A 65 -5.17 -2.51 4.77
N VAL A 66 -4.42 -2.53 5.86
CA VAL A 66 -3.08 -1.96 5.95
C VAL A 66 -2.04 -3.06 5.83
N GLN A 67 -1.07 -2.90 4.94
CA GLN A 67 0.15 -3.70 4.91
C GLN A 67 1.30 -2.89 5.50
N LEU A 68 1.97 -3.46 6.51
CA LEU A 68 3.27 -2.99 7.00
C LEU A 68 4.36 -3.86 6.38
N SER A 69 5.41 -3.25 5.85
CA SER A 69 6.52 -3.94 5.19
C SER A 69 7.86 -3.28 5.51
N GLY A 70 8.97 -3.85 5.04
CA GLY A 70 10.31 -3.36 5.32
C GLY A 70 10.98 -4.10 6.46
N PHE A 71 11.84 -3.44 7.22
CA PHE A 71 12.73 -4.08 8.19
C PHE A 71 12.68 -3.39 9.56
N ALA A 72 12.44 -4.17 10.61
CA ALA A 72 12.54 -3.77 12.00
C ALA A 72 13.85 -4.29 12.62
N ARG A 73 14.33 -3.64 13.68
CA ARG A 73 15.53 -4.08 14.42
C ARG A 73 15.25 -5.20 15.40
N SER A 74 14.00 -5.38 15.79
CA SER A 74 13.57 -6.38 16.76
C SER A 74 12.11 -6.76 16.59
N ASP A 75 11.70 -7.90 17.16
CA ASP A 75 10.30 -8.30 17.25
C ASP A 75 9.46 -7.32 18.07
N GLY A 76 10.06 -6.67 19.08
CA GLY A 76 9.40 -5.63 19.85
C GLY A 76 9.01 -4.44 18.97
N GLU A 77 9.91 -3.96 18.11
CA GLU A 77 9.64 -2.91 17.14
C GLU A 77 8.53 -3.30 16.16
N ARG A 78 8.58 -4.54 15.62
CA ARG A 78 7.55 -5.09 14.74
C ARG A 78 6.18 -5.12 15.41
N THR A 79 6.12 -5.51 16.70
CA THR A 79 4.88 -5.53 17.48
C THR A 79 4.33 -4.13 17.74
N VAL A 80 5.21 -3.18 18.07
CA VAL A 80 4.81 -1.77 18.28
C VAL A 80 4.24 -1.19 16.98
N ALA A 81 4.86 -1.48 15.83
CA ALA A 81 4.37 -1.02 14.53
C ALA A 81 2.95 -1.52 14.25
N THR A 82 2.64 -2.79 14.56
CA THR A 82 1.28 -3.33 14.44
C THR A 82 0.29 -2.55 15.30
N LYS A 83 0.64 -2.33 16.59
CA LYS A 83 -0.24 -1.59 17.53
C LYS A 83 -0.52 -0.15 17.09
N VAL A 84 0.50 0.54 16.56
CA VAL A 84 0.34 1.88 16.00
C VAL A 84 -0.64 1.85 14.82
N ALA A 85 -0.50 0.89 13.91
CA ALA A 85 -1.41 0.78 12.77
C ALA A 85 -2.85 0.44 13.19
N GLU A 86 -3.03 -0.49 14.13
CA GLU A 86 -4.35 -0.90 14.64
C GLU A 86 -5.08 0.22 15.40
N SER A 87 -4.35 1.19 15.95
CA SER A 87 -4.94 2.31 16.68
C SER A 87 -5.53 3.41 15.79
N VAL A 88 -5.27 3.38 14.48
CA VAL A 88 -5.70 4.44 13.55
C VAL A 88 -7.14 4.19 13.11
N PRO A 89 -8.04 5.20 13.25
CA PRO A 89 -9.42 5.08 12.78
C PRO A 89 -9.49 4.74 11.28
N GLY A 90 -10.40 3.85 10.90
CA GLY A 90 -10.56 3.39 9.52
C GLY A 90 -9.76 2.13 9.18
N VAL A 91 -8.80 1.72 10.01
CA VAL A 91 -8.08 0.46 9.84
C VAL A 91 -9.00 -0.71 10.21
N LYS A 92 -9.25 -1.59 9.23
CA LYS A 92 -10.06 -2.80 9.39
C LYS A 92 -9.21 -4.04 9.66
N LYS A 93 -7.99 -4.07 9.08
CA LYS A 93 -7.07 -5.19 9.19
C LYS A 93 -5.64 -4.73 8.98
N VAL A 94 -4.70 -5.28 9.75
CA VAL A 94 -3.26 -5.08 9.57
C VAL A 94 -2.62 -6.39 9.13
N VAL A 95 -1.89 -6.35 8.01
CA VAL A 95 -1.02 -7.43 7.52
C VAL A 95 0.42 -7.00 7.79
N ASN A 96 1.03 -7.58 8.80
CA ASN A 96 2.40 -7.24 9.16
C ASN A 96 3.40 -8.17 8.46
N SER A 97 4.03 -7.66 7.39
CA SER A 97 5.08 -8.31 6.61
C SER A 97 6.48 -7.75 6.92
N VAL A 98 6.63 -7.04 8.05
CA VAL A 98 7.93 -6.48 8.47
C VAL A 98 8.87 -7.61 8.87
N ALA A 99 10.03 -7.69 8.21
CA ALA A 99 11.09 -8.63 8.56
C ALA A 99 11.95 -8.07 9.70
N VAL A 100 12.41 -8.94 10.61
CA VAL A 100 13.36 -8.54 11.64
C VAL A 100 14.78 -8.69 11.12
N ALA A 101 15.52 -7.60 11.07
CA ALA A 101 16.90 -7.58 10.62
C ALA A 101 17.74 -6.59 11.44
N PRO A 102 18.86 -7.03 12.01
CA PRO A 102 19.74 -6.17 12.79
C PRO A 102 20.33 -5.04 11.93
N ALA A 103 20.94 -4.04 12.57
CA ALA A 103 21.62 -2.99 11.84
C ALA A 103 22.84 -3.54 11.10
N THR A 104 23.02 -3.15 9.83
CA THR A 104 24.14 -3.52 8.98
C THR A 104 25.24 -2.45 9.00
N SER A 105 26.41 -2.81 8.48
CA SER A 105 27.53 -1.88 8.27
C SER A 105 27.18 -0.81 7.22
N LEU A 106 27.95 0.27 7.18
CA LEU A 106 27.74 1.33 6.18
C LEU A 106 28.00 0.83 4.76
N SER A 107 29.02 -0.01 4.54
CA SER A 107 29.30 -0.61 3.23
C SER A 107 28.14 -1.47 2.75
N THR A 108 27.62 -2.35 3.60
CA THR A 108 26.44 -3.17 3.26
C THR A 108 25.23 -2.31 2.93
N LYS A 109 25.01 -1.19 3.64
CA LYS A 109 23.91 -0.27 3.32
C LYS A 109 24.03 0.38 1.94
N LEU A 110 25.26 0.71 1.53
CA LEU A 110 25.52 1.25 0.18
C LEU A 110 25.23 0.20 -0.89
N ASP A 111 25.71 -1.03 -0.69
CA ASP A 111 25.47 -2.15 -1.61
C ASP A 111 23.97 -2.46 -1.70
N ASP A 112 23.26 -2.52 -0.58
CA ASP A 112 21.81 -2.73 -0.52
C ASP A 112 21.04 -1.62 -1.24
N SER A 113 21.47 -0.37 -1.13
CA SER A 113 20.86 0.77 -1.83
C SER A 113 21.04 0.67 -3.34
N LEU A 114 22.22 0.22 -3.81
CA LEU A 114 22.47 -0.02 -5.24
C LEU A 114 21.60 -1.16 -5.76
N VAL A 115 21.48 -2.26 -5.03
CA VAL A 115 20.62 -3.40 -5.39
C VAL A 115 19.17 -2.95 -5.46
N THR A 116 18.68 -2.22 -4.45
CA THR A 116 17.32 -1.65 -4.46
C THR A 116 17.06 -0.79 -5.69
N GLY A 117 18.02 0.06 -6.06
CA GLY A 117 17.94 0.90 -7.27
C GLY A 117 17.85 0.08 -8.56
N LYS A 118 18.71 -0.94 -8.71
CA LYS A 118 18.68 -1.85 -9.87
C LYS A 118 17.35 -2.59 -9.99
N VAL A 119 16.82 -3.12 -8.87
CA VAL A 119 15.53 -3.82 -8.84
C VAL A 119 14.39 -2.88 -9.24
N LYS A 120 14.35 -1.68 -8.69
CA LYS A 120 13.33 -0.67 -9.05
C LYS A 120 13.38 -0.35 -10.54
N ALA A 121 14.57 -0.13 -11.11
CA ALA A 121 14.73 0.14 -12.53
C ALA A 121 14.21 -1.04 -13.38
N ALA A 122 14.61 -2.28 -13.07
CA ALA A 122 14.18 -3.46 -13.81
C ALA A 122 12.67 -3.70 -13.74
N LEU A 123 12.04 -3.42 -12.59
CA LEU A 123 10.58 -3.49 -12.44
C LEU A 123 9.85 -2.38 -13.23
N MET A 124 10.46 -1.18 -13.34
CA MET A 124 9.91 -0.08 -14.13
C MET A 124 9.96 -0.37 -15.64
N ASP A 125 10.98 -1.05 -16.10
CA ASP A 125 11.15 -1.43 -17.52
C ASP A 125 10.20 -2.57 -17.92
N ALA A 126 9.64 -3.30 -16.95
CA ALA A 126 8.71 -4.39 -17.20
C ALA A 126 7.28 -3.87 -17.40
N ALA A 127 6.81 -3.86 -18.65
CA ALA A 127 5.49 -3.34 -19.05
C ALA A 127 4.32 -4.00 -18.31
N ASP A 128 4.47 -5.28 -17.94
CA ASP A 128 3.44 -6.09 -17.26
C ASP A 128 3.43 -5.89 -15.75
N VAL A 129 4.37 -5.10 -15.20
CA VAL A 129 4.48 -4.85 -13.77
C VAL A 129 4.24 -3.37 -13.48
N LYS A 130 3.18 -3.06 -12.71
CA LYS A 130 2.92 -1.68 -12.25
C LYS A 130 3.85 -1.34 -11.08
N SER A 131 5.11 -1.08 -11.38
CA SER A 131 6.20 -0.90 -10.40
C SER A 131 5.97 0.22 -9.38
N LEU A 132 5.19 1.25 -9.74
CA LEU A 132 4.85 2.35 -8.82
C LEU A 132 3.99 1.91 -7.61
N GLN A 133 3.43 0.70 -7.64
CA GLN A 133 2.66 0.12 -6.55
C GLN A 133 3.47 -0.92 -5.74
N ILE A 134 4.76 -1.08 -6.09
CA ILE A 134 5.66 -2.04 -5.45
C ILE A 134 6.73 -1.29 -4.69
N ASN A 135 6.72 -1.45 -3.37
CA ASN A 135 7.80 -1.03 -2.50
C ASN A 135 8.92 -2.06 -2.57
N VAL A 136 10.14 -1.59 -2.80
CA VAL A 136 11.35 -2.43 -2.86
C VAL A 136 12.31 -1.94 -1.81
N GLU A 137 12.70 -2.83 -0.91
CA GLU A 137 13.76 -2.59 0.06
C GLU A 137 14.73 -3.78 0.12
N THR A 138 16.00 -3.48 0.25
CA THR A 138 17.06 -4.50 0.40
C THR A 138 17.77 -4.33 1.74
N HIS A 139 18.04 -5.44 2.40
CA HIS A 139 18.81 -5.50 3.62
C HIS A 139 19.68 -6.77 3.63
N ASP A 140 21.00 -6.58 3.65
CA ASP A 140 22.02 -7.65 3.56
C ASP A 140 21.79 -8.59 2.35
N GLY A 141 21.40 -8.00 1.20
CA GLY A 141 21.10 -8.72 -0.03
C GLY A 141 19.74 -9.44 -0.05
N VAL A 142 18.97 -9.38 1.02
CA VAL A 142 17.57 -9.85 1.04
C VAL A 142 16.70 -8.71 0.54
N THR A 143 16.09 -8.89 -0.63
CA THR A 143 15.22 -7.89 -1.24
C THR A 143 13.76 -8.23 -0.97
N GLN A 144 13.07 -7.37 -0.25
CA GLN A 144 11.64 -7.47 0.00
C GLN A 144 10.86 -6.70 -1.07
N LEU A 145 9.83 -7.35 -1.62
CA LEU A 145 8.81 -6.74 -2.48
C LEU A 145 7.50 -6.69 -1.71
N ALA A 146 6.95 -5.49 -1.52
CA ALA A 146 5.70 -5.29 -0.80
C ALA A 146 4.78 -4.33 -1.56
N GLY A 147 3.50 -4.33 -1.22
CA GLY A 147 2.48 -3.50 -1.85
C GLY A 147 1.35 -4.32 -2.43
N LEU A 148 0.44 -3.65 -3.15
CA LEU A 148 -0.77 -4.25 -3.67
C LEU A 148 -0.71 -4.35 -5.19
N VAL A 149 -0.82 -5.57 -5.71
CA VAL A 149 -0.80 -5.86 -7.14
C VAL A 149 -2.16 -6.37 -7.64
N ALA A 150 -2.38 -6.30 -8.95
CA ALA A 150 -3.67 -6.65 -9.54
C ALA A 150 -3.86 -8.16 -9.73
N SER A 151 -2.79 -8.96 -9.76
CA SER A 151 -2.87 -10.40 -10.03
C SER A 151 -1.68 -11.18 -9.48
N GLU A 152 -1.85 -12.47 -9.27
CA GLU A 152 -0.76 -13.39 -8.92
C GLU A 152 0.31 -13.42 -10.01
N ALA A 153 -0.07 -13.37 -11.29
CA ALA A 153 0.90 -13.32 -12.40
C ALA A 153 1.84 -12.11 -12.30
N MET A 154 1.33 -10.95 -11.88
CA MET A 154 2.15 -9.76 -11.64
C MET A 154 3.07 -9.95 -10.44
N LYS A 155 2.59 -10.56 -9.35
CA LYS A 155 3.39 -10.90 -8.17
C LYS A 155 4.53 -11.84 -8.52
N ASP A 156 4.24 -12.92 -9.25
CA ASP A 156 5.25 -13.91 -9.67
C ASP A 156 6.29 -13.28 -10.60
N LYS A 157 5.84 -12.48 -11.56
CA LYS A 157 6.72 -11.79 -12.50
C LYS A 157 7.67 -10.82 -11.80
N ALA A 158 7.17 -10.04 -10.84
CA ALA A 158 7.99 -9.14 -10.03
C ALA A 158 9.07 -9.93 -9.24
N GLY A 159 8.69 -11.05 -8.65
CA GLY A 159 9.62 -11.94 -7.95
C GLY A 159 10.71 -12.49 -8.87
N GLN A 160 10.35 -12.96 -10.06
CA GLN A 160 11.29 -13.50 -11.06
C GLN A 160 12.29 -12.42 -11.54
N ILE A 161 11.81 -11.23 -11.88
CA ILE A 161 12.66 -10.10 -12.29
C ILE A 161 13.66 -9.79 -11.18
N THR A 162 13.17 -9.66 -9.94
CA THR A 162 14.01 -9.32 -8.78
C THR A 162 15.08 -10.39 -8.52
N ALA A 163 14.74 -11.67 -8.62
CA ALA A 163 15.68 -12.76 -8.41
C ALA A 163 16.84 -12.79 -9.45
N GLY A 164 16.61 -12.22 -10.63
CA GLY A 164 17.64 -12.11 -11.69
C GLY A 164 18.62 -10.95 -11.52
N ILE A 165 18.44 -10.08 -10.52
CA ILE A 165 19.28 -8.90 -10.35
C ILE A 165 20.55 -9.24 -9.55
N ASP A 166 21.69 -8.86 -10.10
CA ASP A 166 22.99 -9.04 -9.45
C ASP A 166 23.06 -8.28 -8.11
N GLY A 167 23.46 -9.00 -7.07
CA GLY A 167 23.48 -8.53 -5.67
C GLY A 167 22.27 -8.97 -4.85
N VAL A 168 21.21 -9.48 -5.45
CA VAL A 168 20.06 -10.09 -4.73
C VAL A 168 20.44 -11.51 -4.31
N LYS A 169 20.54 -11.74 -3.01
CA LYS A 169 20.80 -13.08 -2.44
C LYS A 169 19.49 -13.87 -2.23
N ARG A 170 18.41 -13.17 -1.91
CA ARG A 170 17.08 -13.76 -1.66
C ARG A 170 15.99 -12.73 -1.92
N VAL A 171 14.87 -13.19 -2.48
CA VAL A 171 13.66 -12.37 -2.64
C VAL A 171 12.64 -12.77 -1.58
N ASP A 172 12.15 -11.77 -0.86
CA ASP A 172 11.03 -11.89 0.09
C ASP A 172 9.80 -11.21 -0.54
N ASN A 173 9.02 -12.01 -1.31
CA ASN A 173 7.90 -11.50 -2.08
C ASN A 173 6.61 -11.52 -1.25
N VAL A 174 6.36 -10.43 -0.52
CA VAL A 174 5.17 -10.23 0.32
C VAL A 174 4.08 -9.38 -0.35
N LEU A 175 4.11 -9.28 -1.69
CA LEU A 175 3.06 -8.61 -2.46
C LEU A 175 1.69 -9.24 -2.19
N VAL A 176 0.68 -8.39 -2.00
CA VAL A 176 -0.70 -8.79 -1.78
C VAL A 176 -1.52 -8.53 -3.04
N VAL A 177 -2.27 -9.52 -3.49
CA VAL A 177 -3.19 -9.35 -4.61
C VAL A 177 -4.46 -8.68 -4.13
N LYS A 178 -4.87 -7.60 -4.81
CA LYS A 178 -6.11 -6.87 -4.50
C LYS A 178 -7.31 -7.81 -4.61
N PRO A 179 -8.22 -7.81 -3.63
CA PRO A 179 -9.51 -8.48 -3.79
C PRO A 179 -10.26 -7.88 -4.98
N ARG A 180 -10.98 -8.73 -5.72
CA ARG A 180 -11.86 -8.33 -6.82
C ARG A 180 -13.17 -7.77 -6.30
#